data_87bc8b5476437b4f4dd51adfa228fab1
#
_entry.id   87bc8b5476437b4f4dd51adfa228fab1
#
_cell.length_a   1.000
_cell.length_b   1.000
_cell.length_c   1.000
_cell.angle_alpha   90.00
_cell.angle_beta   90.00
_cell.angle_gamma   90.00
#
_symmetry.space_group_name_H-M   'P 1'
#
loop_
_entity.id
_entity.type
_entity.pdbx_description
1 polymer ?
#
loop_
_entity_poly.entity_id
_entity_poly.type
_entity_poly.pdbx_seq_one_letter_code
_entity_poly.pdbx_strand_id
1 'polypeptide(L)'
;LNLLVGISRNEEAFTWGGISNIILNDAKGFQMAGLSNYVGNNGQGVQSAGLANINKNKFSGFQMAGLANTASEMTGFQFAGLVNIAKEVNGLQVAGLVNIAKEVNGVQFAGLVNIADKSDCPIVLINIIVFSSMEP
;
A
#
# COMPACT_ATOMS: atom_id res chain seq x y z
N LEU A 1 13.36 -18.26 -2.01
CA LEU A 1 12.32 -18.78 -2.89
C LEU A 1 11.42 -19.76 -2.14
N ASN A 2 10.14 -19.50 -2.14
CA ASN A 2 9.16 -20.36 -1.50
C ASN A 2 8.11 -20.78 -2.52
N LEU A 3 7.79 -22.08 -2.57
CA LEU A 3 6.87 -22.60 -3.58
C LEU A 3 5.41 -22.25 -3.31
N LEU A 4 4.97 -22.31 -2.06
CA LEU A 4 3.59 -22.02 -1.69
C LEU A 4 3.53 -20.80 -0.77
N VAL A 5 3.94 -20.96 0.47
CA VAL A 5 3.95 -19.90 1.47
C VAL A 5 5.32 -19.78 2.08
N GLY A 6 5.88 -18.59 2.06
CA GLY A 6 7.12 -18.30 2.75
C GLY A 6 6.83 -17.56 4.05
N ILE A 7 7.40 -18.05 5.15
CA ILE A 7 7.29 -17.42 6.45
C ILE A 7 8.69 -17.16 6.96
N SER A 8 8.99 -15.89 7.27
CA SER A 8 10.27 -15.52 7.85
C SER A 8 10.10 -14.39 8.86
N ARG A 9 11.14 -14.13 9.61
CA ARG A 9 11.10 -13.04 10.58
C ARG A 9 11.52 -11.73 9.95
N ASN A 10 12.59 -11.74 9.18
CA ASN A 10 13.07 -10.58 8.43
C ASN A 10 13.56 -11.01 7.06
N GLU A 11 13.36 -10.15 6.08
CA GLU A 11 13.88 -10.36 4.74
C GLU A 11 14.59 -9.10 4.26
N GLU A 12 15.72 -9.27 3.60
CA GLU A 12 16.54 -8.13 3.18
C GLU A 12 16.86 -8.06 1.69
N ALA A 13 16.39 -9.00 0.90
CA ALA A 13 16.73 -9.00 -0.51
C ALA A 13 15.51 -9.29 -1.38
N PHE A 14 15.45 -10.48 -1.92
CA PHE A 14 14.38 -10.85 -2.82
C PHE A 14 13.59 -12.00 -2.20
N THR A 15 12.30 -11.79 -2.00
CA THR A 15 11.41 -12.81 -1.46
C THR A 15 10.33 -13.13 -2.47
N TRP A 16 10.30 -14.39 -2.90
CA TRP A 16 9.30 -14.85 -3.84
C TRP A 16 8.56 -16.05 -3.24
N GLY A 17 7.31 -15.85 -2.91
CA GLY A 17 6.41 -16.93 -2.53
C GLY A 17 5.47 -17.25 -3.68
N GLY A 18 5.25 -18.52 -3.98
CA GLY A 18 4.33 -18.92 -5.03
C GLY A 18 2.91 -18.41 -4.76
N ILE A 19 2.46 -18.48 -3.52
CA ILE A 19 1.15 -17.99 -3.11
C ILE A 19 1.29 -16.77 -2.21
N SER A 20 1.96 -16.90 -1.09
CA SER A 20 2.07 -15.80 -0.13
C SER A 20 3.45 -15.72 0.50
N ASN A 21 3.85 -14.50 0.85
CA ASN A 21 5.00 -14.23 1.70
C ASN A 21 4.48 -13.66 3.02
N ILE A 22 4.95 -14.21 4.13
CA ILE A 22 4.63 -13.75 5.47
C ILE A 22 5.94 -13.40 6.16
N ILE A 23 6.14 -12.12 6.45
CA ILE A 23 7.32 -11.63 7.14
C ILE A 23 6.85 -11.05 8.47
N LEU A 24 7.30 -11.66 9.55
CA LEU A 24 6.78 -11.34 10.88
C LEU A 24 7.23 -9.98 11.38
N ASN A 25 8.36 -9.50 10.91
CA ASN A 25 8.93 -8.24 11.37
C ASN A 25 9.20 -7.31 10.19
N ASP A 26 10.44 -7.14 9.76
CA ASP A 26 10.79 -6.16 8.74
C ASP A 26 11.17 -6.81 7.42
N ALA A 27 10.82 -6.14 6.33
CA ALA A 27 11.18 -6.57 4.97
C ALA A 27 11.84 -5.44 4.22
N LYS A 28 12.93 -5.77 3.51
CA LYS A 28 13.63 -4.85 2.61
C LYS A 28 13.84 -5.54 1.27
N GLY A 29 13.79 -4.77 0.20
CA GLY A 29 14.05 -5.26 -1.14
C GLY A 29 12.78 -5.62 -1.88
N PHE A 30 12.80 -6.72 -2.60
CA PHE A 30 11.70 -7.15 -3.47
C PHE A 30 10.88 -8.25 -2.83
N GLN A 31 9.58 -8.09 -2.82
CA GLN A 31 8.65 -9.13 -2.40
C GLN A 31 7.64 -9.38 -3.51
N MET A 32 7.55 -10.60 -3.96
CA MET A 32 6.57 -11.01 -4.97
C MET A 32 5.80 -12.25 -4.51
N ALA A 33 4.51 -12.22 -4.67
CA ALA A 33 3.65 -13.34 -4.36
C ALA A 33 2.48 -13.42 -5.34
N GLY A 34 1.99 -14.63 -5.57
CA GLY A 34 0.82 -14.81 -6.43
C GLY A 34 -0.44 -14.21 -5.81
N LEU A 35 -0.61 -14.33 -4.50
CA LEU A 35 -1.77 -13.77 -3.81
C LEU A 35 -1.42 -12.60 -2.92
N SER A 36 -0.59 -12.80 -1.90
CA SER A 36 -0.38 -11.74 -0.93
C SER A 36 1.03 -11.68 -0.34
N ASN A 37 1.44 -10.47 0.01
CA ASN A 37 2.60 -10.22 0.86
C ASN A 37 2.11 -9.63 2.18
N TYR A 38 2.60 -10.16 3.30
CA TYR A 38 2.30 -9.66 4.63
C TYR A 38 3.59 -9.31 5.36
N VAL A 39 3.66 -8.09 5.86
CA VAL A 39 4.79 -7.62 6.67
C VAL A 39 4.25 -7.13 8.00
N GLY A 40 4.70 -7.75 9.09
CA GLY A 40 4.19 -7.47 10.43
C GLY A 40 4.65 -6.14 11.01
N ASN A 41 5.71 -5.55 10.48
CA ASN A 41 6.21 -4.26 10.94
C ASN A 41 6.53 -3.35 9.75
N ASN A 42 7.79 -3.10 9.43
CA ASN A 42 8.15 -2.15 8.38
C ASN A 42 8.58 -2.84 7.09
N GLY A 43 8.18 -2.26 5.96
CA GLY A 43 8.61 -2.70 4.64
C GLY A 43 9.32 -1.60 3.88
N GLN A 44 10.27 -1.98 3.03
CA GLN A 44 11.00 -1.05 2.20
C GLN A 44 11.35 -1.71 0.87
N GLY A 45 11.19 -0.99 -0.22
CA GLY A 45 11.51 -1.48 -1.55
C GLY A 45 10.27 -1.67 -2.41
N VAL A 46 10.05 -2.87 -2.93
CA VAL A 46 8.92 -3.16 -3.81
C VAL A 46 8.15 -4.37 -3.31
N GLN A 47 6.84 -4.21 -3.18
CA GLN A 47 5.92 -5.32 -2.93
C GLN A 47 4.99 -5.47 -4.11
N SER A 48 4.88 -6.67 -4.63
CA SER A 48 3.95 -7.00 -5.70
C SER A 48 3.17 -8.26 -5.36
N ALA A 49 1.87 -8.18 -5.47
CA ALA A 49 1.00 -9.33 -5.22
C ALA A 49 -0.17 -9.33 -6.18
N GLY A 50 -0.69 -10.52 -6.47
CA GLY A 50 -1.88 -10.63 -7.31
C GLY A 50 -3.12 -10.06 -6.65
N LEU A 51 -3.27 -10.22 -5.34
CA LEU A 51 -4.43 -9.71 -4.61
C LEU A 51 -4.09 -8.58 -3.65
N ALA A 52 -3.22 -8.82 -2.66
CA ALA A 52 -3.02 -7.83 -1.61
C ALA A 52 -1.59 -7.74 -1.10
N ASN A 53 -1.17 -6.52 -0.79
CA ASN A 53 0.02 -6.27 0.02
C ASN A 53 -0.44 -5.66 1.35
N ILE A 54 0.01 -6.23 2.46
CA ILE A 54 -0.37 -5.79 3.79
C ILE A 54 0.88 -5.48 4.60
N ASN A 55 1.01 -4.24 5.03
CA ASN A 55 2.03 -3.80 5.98
C ASN A 55 1.34 -3.27 7.21
N LYS A 56 1.70 -3.80 8.37
CA LYS A 56 1.06 -3.38 9.63
C LYS A 56 1.55 -2.03 10.11
N ASN A 57 2.70 -1.58 9.67
CA ASN A 57 3.27 -0.32 10.09
C ASN A 57 3.68 0.53 8.88
N LYS A 58 4.95 0.82 8.68
CA LYS A 58 5.40 1.72 7.62
C LYS A 58 5.84 0.97 6.38
N PHE A 59 5.62 1.56 5.22
CA PHE A 59 6.17 1.07 3.96
C PHE A 59 6.77 2.23 3.17
N SER A 60 8.00 2.03 2.70
CA SER A 60 8.69 2.99 1.83
C SER A 60 9.02 2.34 0.49
N GLY A 61 8.54 2.91 -0.59
CA GLY A 61 8.81 2.42 -1.94
C GLY A 61 7.53 2.21 -2.75
N PHE A 62 7.42 1.04 -3.39
CA PHE A 62 6.27 0.72 -4.24
C PHE A 62 5.49 -0.45 -3.68
N GLN A 63 4.17 -0.29 -3.58
CA GLN A 63 3.24 -1.39 -3.36
C GLN A 63 2.33 -1.51 -4.58
N MET A 64 2.26 -2.69 -5.14
CA MET A 64 1.39 -2.99 -6.29
C MET A 64 0.56 -4.23 -6.00
N ALA A 65 -0.73 -4.14 -6.19
CA ALA A 65 -1.63 -5.28 -6.01
C ALA A 65 -2.78 -5.22 -7.00
N GLY A 66 -3.33 -6.38 -7.33
CA GLY A 66 -4.51 -6.44 -8.17
C GLY A 66 -5.75 -5.91 -7.47
N LEU A 67 -5.89 -6.14 -6.16
CA LEU A 67 -7.05 -5.67 -5.42
C LEU A 67 -6.72 -4.57 -4.42
N ALA A 68 -5.84 -4.83 -3.44
CA ALA A 68 -5.66 -3.90 -2.35
C ALA A 68 -4.22 -3.79 -1.85
N ASN A 69 -3.83 -2.58 -1.46
CA ASN A 69 -2.62 -2.33 -0.69
C ASN A 69 -3.00 -1.67 0.62
N THR A 70 -2.40 -2.09 1.73
CA THR A 70 -2.56 -1.44 3.03
C THR A 70 -1.23 -1.17 3.69
N ALA A 71 -1.13 -0.04 4.37
CA ALA A 71 -0.01 0.34 5.20
C ALA A 71 -0.48 1.38 6.22
N SER A 72 0.18 1.50 7.37
CA SER A 72 -0.15 2.60 8.27
C SER A 72 0.44 3.91 7.75
N GLU A 73 1.71 3.91 7.38
CA GLU A 73 2.34 5.05 6.73
C GLU A 73 2.96 4.58 5.42
N MET A 74 2.64 5.28 4.36
CA MET A 74 3.16 4.97 3.03
C MET A 74 3.98 6.14 2.51
N THR A 75 5.25 5.86 2.19
CA THR A 75 6.12 6.83 1.53
C THR A 75 6.50 6.27 0.16
N GLY A 76 6.05 6.95 -0.88
CA GLY A 76 6.28 6.49 -2.26
C GLY A 76 4.98 6.28 -3.01
N PHE A 77 4.79 5.07 -3.56
CA PHE A 77 3.66 4.80 -4.44
C PHE A 77 2.86 3.58 -4.01
N GLN A 78 1.54 3.72 -3.98
CA GLN A 78 0.61 2.59 -3.85
C GLN A 78 -0.24 2.51 -5.12
N PHE A 79 -0.24 1.36 -5.76
CA PHE A 79 -1.07 1.09 -6.94
C PHE A 79 -1.93 -0.13 -6.68
N ALA A 80 -3.23 -0.01 -6.84
CA ALA A 80 -4.15 -1.13 -6.72
C ALA A 80 -5.22 -1.07 -7.80
N GLY A 81 -5.70 -2.23 -8.20
CA GLY A 81 -6.82 -2.28 -9.12
C GLY A 81 -8.11 -1.76 -8.48
N LEU A 82 -8.31 -1.99 -7.20
CA LEU A 82 -9.52 -1.54 -6.51
C LEU A 82 -9.25 -0.52 -5.41
N VAL A 83 -8.46 -0.87 -4.37
CA VAL A 83 -8.39 -0.05 -3.15
C VAL A 83 -6.97 0.10 -2.64
N ASN A 84 -6.59 1.31 -2.26
CA ASN A 84 -5.41 1.58 -1.44
C ASN A 84 -5.87 2.15 -0.09
N ILE A 85 -5.32 1.64 1.00
CA ILE A 85 -5.66 2.08 2.35
C ILE A 85 -4.38 2.41 3.12
N ALA A 86 -4.32 3.60 3.69
CA ALA A 86 -3.21 4.02 4.55
C ALA A 86 -3.69 5.08 5.52
N LYS A 87 -3.00 5.24 6.64
CA LYS A 87 -3.28 6.38 7.54
C LYS A 87 -2.61 7.62 7.00
N GLU A 88 -1.34 7.53 6.63
CA GLU A 88 -0.60 8.63 6.03
C GLU A 88 0.02 8.20 4.73
N VAL A 89 -0.05 9.06 3.72
CA VAL A 89 0.59 8.85 2.43
C VAL A 89 1.47 10.05 2.11
N ASN A 90 2.75 9.78 1.90
CA ASN A 90 3.69 10.77 1.39
C ASN A 90 4.09 10.33 -0.01
N GLY A 91 3.38 10.82 -1.02
CA GLY A 91 3.61 10.44 -2.41
C GLY A 91 2.32 10.25 -3.18
N LEU A 92 2.15 9.06 -3.77
CA LEU A 92 1.06 8.82 -4.71
C LEU A 92 0.26 7.56 -4.34
N GLN A 93 -1.06 7.71 -4.30
CA GLN A 93 -1.99 6.57 -4.26
C GLN A 93 -2.79 6.54 -5.55
N VAL A 94 -2.75 5.42 -6.25
CA VAL A 94 -3.55 5.21 -7.46
C VAL A 94 -4.39 3.96 -7.31
N ALA A 95 -5.68 4.10 -7.48
CA ALA A 95 -6.61 2.96 -7.43
C ALA A 95 -7.62 3.06 -8.56
N GLY A 96 -8.10 1.92 -9.01
CA GLY A 96 -9.18 1.90 -10.00
C GLY A 96 -10.49 2.42 -9.42
N LEU A 97 -10.76 2.17 -8.15
CA LEU A 97 -12.00 2.59 -7.51
C LEU A 97 -11.78 3.58 -6.37
N VAL A 98 -11.06 3.19 -5.31
CA VAL A 98 -11.02 3.96 -4.06
C VAL A 98 -9.64 4.07 -3.48
N ASN A 99 -9.24 5.27 -3.06
CA ASN A 99 -8.11 5.50 -2.18
C ASN A 99 -8.64 6.01 -0.83
N ILE A 100 -8.17 5.42 0.26
CA ILE A 100 -8.56 5.80 1.62
C ILE A 100 -7.30 6.15 2.42
N ALA A 101 -7.28 7.34 2.97
CA ALA A 101 -6.18 7.79 3.83
C ALA A 101 -6.70 8.84 4.81
N LYS A 102 -6.03 8.99 5.95
CA LYS A 102 -6.33 10.11 6.83
C LYS A 102 -5.62 11.35 6.35
N GLU A 103 -4.36 11.21 5.99
CA GLU A 103 -3.54 12.34 5.59
C GLU A 103 -2.75 12.00 4.34
N VAL A 104 -2.81 12.85 3.33
CA VAL A 104 -2.09 12.67 2.08
C VAL A 104 -1.25 13.90 1.80
N ASN A 105 0.07 13.71 1.81
CA ASN A 105 1.02 14.72 1.36
C ASN A 105 1.47 14.31 -0.04
N GLY A 106 0.71 14.70 -1.03
CA GLY A 106 0.93 14.29 -2.41
C GLY A 106 -0.37 14.17 -3.17
N VAL A 107 -0.51 13.11 -3.97
CA VAL A 107 -1.62 12.97 -4.90
C VAL A 107 -2.36 11.66 -4.67
N GLN A 108 -3.68 11.74 -4.66
CA GLN A 108 -4.57 10.57 -4.74
C GLN A 108 -5.28 10.59 -6.09
N PHE A 109 -5.21 9.47 -6.79
CA PHE A 109 -5.90 9.30 -8.06
C PHE A 109 -6.78 8.06 -8.00
N ALA A 110 -8.08 8.22 -8.16
CA ALA A 110 -9.00 7.09 -8.19
C ALA A 110 -10.05 7.29 -9.27
N GLY A 111 -10.55 6.18 -9.81
CA GLY A 111 -11.60 6.24 -10.82
C GLY A 111 -12.94 6.71 -10.25
N LEU A 112 -13.23 6.41 -8.99
CA LEU A 112 -14.50 6.77 -8.37
C LEU A 112 -14.35 7.70 -7.18
N VAL A 113 -13.59 7.31 -6.13
CA VAL A 113 -13.59 8.03 -4.85
C VAL A 113 -12.21 8.12 -4.26
N ASN A 114 -11.79 9.30 -3.84
CA ASN A 114 -10.70 9.49 -2.88
C ASN A 114 -11.31 9.93 -1.55
N ILE A 115 -10.92 9.26 -0.48
CA ILE A 115 -11.35 9.59 0.88
C ILE A 115 -10.12 9.98 1.67
N ALA A 116 -10.10 11.19 2.21
CA ALA A 116 -8.99 11.66 3.02
C ALA A 116 -9.50 12.67 4.04
N ASP A 117 -8.92 12.65 5.23
CA ASP A 117 -9.14 13.75 6.16
C ASP A 117 -8.38 14.98 5.71
N LYS A 118 -7.19 14.77 5.14
CA LYS A 118 -6.33 15.84 4.64
C LYS A 118 -5.66 15.39 3.36
N SER A 119 -5.74 16.18 2.31
CA SER A 119 -5.11 15.82 1.04
C SER A 119 -4.64 17.07 0.30
N ASP A 120 -3.39 17.00 -0.19
CA ASP A 120 -2.83 18.10 -0.98
C ASP A 120 -3.45 18.16 -2.36
N CYS A 121 -3.63 17.00 -2.99
CA CYS A 121 -4.09 16.97 -4.37
C CYS A 121 -4.86 15.68 -4.70
N PRO A 122 -6.15 15.59 -4.37
CA PRO A 122 -6.97 14.46 -4.78
C PRO A 122 -7.47 14.67 -6.22
N ILE A 123 -7.33 13.64 -7.05
CA ILE A 123 -7.80 13.67 -8.45
C ILE A 123 -8.71 12.48 -8.69
N VAL A 124 -10.00 12.73 -8.89
CA VAL A 124 -10.99 11.68 -9.15
C VAL A 124 -12.26 12.27 -9.73
N LEU A 125 -13.20 11.39 -10.10
CA LEU A 125 -14.56 11.79 -10.43
C LEU A 125 -15.32 12.29 -9.21
N ILE A 126 -15.12 11.62 -8.05
CA ILE A 126 -15.76 11.99 -6.79
C ILE A 126 -14.71 12.03 -5.68
N ASN A 127 -14.50 13.20 -5.08
CA ASN A 127 -13.61 13.37 -3.94
C ASN A 127 -14.42 13.55 -2.67
N ILE A 128 -14.08 12.76 -1.63
CA ILE A 128 -14.65 12.91 -0.31
C ILE A 128 -13.52 13.27 0.65
N ILE A 129 -13.47 14.51 1.07
CA ILE A 129 -12.49 15.00 2.04
C ILE A 129 -13.25 15.35 3.31
N VAL A 130 -12.84 14.76 4.44
CA VAL A 130 -13.49 15.03 5.70
C VAL A 130 -13.25 16.48 6.08
N PHE A 131 -14.29 17.13 6.48
CA PHE A 131 -14.32 18.56 6.72
C PHE A 131 -13.21 19.07 7.66
N SER A 132 -12.92 18.29 8.70
CA SER A 132 -11.90 18.68 9.68
C SER A 132 -10.50 18.85 9.08
N SER A 133 -10.27 18.32 7.90
CA SER A 133 -8.98 18.35 7.25
C SER A 133 -8.90 19.34 6.11
N MET A 134 -9.97 20.07 5.84
CA MET A 134 -10.02 21.09 4.81
C MET A 134 -9.60 22.45 5.36
N GLU A 135 -8.61 22.47 6.18
CA GLU A 135 -8.07 23.70 6.74
C GLU A 135 -7.35 24.50 5.67
N PRO A 136 -7.65 25.79 5.52
CA PRO A 136 -6.94 26.62 4.57
C PRO A 136 -5.50 26.88 4.97
#